data_62ac1efb1ac8e6c4236e8e01519e7108
#
_entry.id   62ac1efb1ac8e6c4236e8e01519e7108
#
_cell.length_a   1.000
_cell.length_b   1.000
_cell.length_c   1.000
_cell.angle_alpha   90.00
_cell.angle_beta   90.00
_cell.angle_gamma   90.00
#
_symmetry.space_group_name_H-M   'P 1'
#
loop_
_entity.id
_entity.type
_entity.pdbx_description
1 polymer ?
#
loop_
_entity_poly.entity_id
_entity_poly.type
_entity_poly.pdbx_seq_one_letter_code
_entity_poly.pdbx_strand_id
1 'polypeptide(L)'
;MRLDIKAFALTCAVIWGVALFAVTWWIIAFGGATGDVTFVGRVYLGYSISPLGSLVGLVWALVDGLIGGAIFAWLYNTLADRLAAGSEA
;
A
#
# COMPACT_ATOMS: atom_id res chain seq x y z
N MET A 1 22.26 -1.71 8.75
CA MET A 1 21.16 -0.76 8.90
C MET A 1 19.84 -1.51 9.05
N ARG A 2 19.07 -1.15 10.03
CA ARG A 2 17.77 -1.80 10.29
C ARG A 2 16.64 -0.83 10.03
N LEU A 3 15.51 -1.36 9.56
CA LEU A 3 14.27 -0.62 9.41
C LEU A 3 13.44 -0.77 10.69
N ASP A 4 12.86 0.34 11.13
CA ASP A 4 11.83 0.30 12.16
C ASP A 4 10.57 -0.27 11.51
N ILE A 5 10.15 -1.47 11.94
CA ILE A 5 9.03 -2.18 11.30
C ILE A 5 7.74 -1.36 11.37
N LYS A 6 7.45 -0.77 12.52
CA LYS A 6 6.22 0.03 12.70
C LYS A 6 6.24 1.28 11.83
N ALA A 7 7.35 2.02 11.85
CA ALA A 7 7.48 3.23 11.05
C ALA A 7 7.43 2.93 9.56
N PHE A 8 8.11 1.88 9.14
CA PHE A 8 8.11 1.47 7.73
C PHE A 8 6.72 1.02 7.28
N ALA A 9 6.03 0.22 8.09
CA ALA A 9 4.68 -0.24 7.78
C ALA A 9 3.69 0.92 7.67
N LEU A 10 3.74 1.86 8.61
CA LEU A 10 2.91 3.06 8.57
C LEU A 10 3.21 3.93 7.34
N THR A 11 4.48 4.07 7.00
CA THR A 11 4.89 4.83 5.81
C THR A 11 4.33 4.19 4.55
N CYS A 12 4.46 2.88 4.41
CA CYS A 12 3.91 2.15 3.26
C CYS A 12 2.39 2.29 3.19
N ALA A 13 1.70 2.20 4.32
CA ALA A 13 0.25 2.34 4.38
C ALA A 13 -0.19 3.74 3.91
N VAL A 14 0.46 4.78 4.42
CA VAL A 14 0.12 6.16 4.07
C VAL A 14 0.41 6.41 2.58
N ILE A 15 1.58 6.04 2.10
CA ILE A 15 1.96 6.26 0.70
C ILE A 15 1.00 5.52 -0.23
N TRP A 16 0.73 4.24 0.05
CA TRP A 16 -0.14 3.44 -0.81
C TRP A 16 -1.58 3.95 -0.76
N GLY A 17 -2.08 4.25 0.43
CA GLY A 17 -3.44 4.76 0.60
C GLY A 17 -3.65 6.10 -0.09
N VAL A 18 -2.74 7.04 0.12
CA VAL A 18 -2.82 8.37 -0.51
C VAL A 18 -2.66 8.25 -2.03
N ALA A 19 -1.75 7.40 -2.50
CA ALA A 19 -1.54 7.21 -3.93
C ALA A 19 -2.79 6.65 -4.61
N LEU A 20 -3.40 5.61 -4.05
CA LEU A 20 -4.61 5.02 -4.63
C LEU A 20 -5.78 6.02 -4.60
N PHE A 21 -5.95 6.73 -3.50
CA PHE A 21 -6.97 7.75 -3.37
C PHE A 21 -6.77 8.88 -4.40
N ALA A 22 -5.55 9.38 -4.51
CA ALA A 22 -5.22 10.46 -5.44
C ALA A 22 -5.43 10.04 -6.90
N VAL A 23 -5.00 8.85 -7.27
CA VAL A 23 -5.17 8.33 -8.62
C VAL A 23 -6.66 8.14 -8.94
N THR A 24 -7.44 7.63 -8.00
CA THR A 24 -8.89 7.46 -8.18
C THR A 24 -9.57 8.80 -8.46
N TRP A 25 -9.24 9.83 -7.69
CA TRP A 25 -9.81 11.17 -7.91
C TRP A 25 -9.30 11.83 -9.18
N TRP A 26 -8.05 11.54 -9.57
CA TRP A 26 -7.52 11.97 -10.86
C TRP A 26 -8.37 11.41 -12.01
N ILE A 27 -8.67 10.11 -11.95
CA ILE A 27 -9.49 9.46 -12.97
C ILE A 27 -10.91 10.06 -12.98
N ILE A 28 -11.49 10.30 -11.80
CA ILE A 28 -12.82 10.93 -11.69
C ILE A 28 -12.81 12.33 -12.33
N ALA A 29 -11.76 13.11 -12.08
CA ALA A 29 -11.68 14.48 -12.60
C ALA A 29 -11.63 14.52 -14.13
N PHE A 30 -10.98 13.56 -14.76
CA PHE A 30 -10.77 13.56 -16.22
C PHE A 30 -11.72 12.63 -16.97
N GLY A 31 -12.20 11.56 -16.34
CA GLY A 31 -13.07 10.57 -16.98
C GLY A 31 -14.46 10.44 -16.37
N GLY A 32 -14.68 11.08 -15.24
CA GLY A 32 -15.93 10.99 -14.49
C GLY A 32 -15.99 9.77 -13.57
N ALA A 33 -16.93 9.82 -12.63
CA ALA A 33 -17.17 8.73 -11.67
C ALA A 33 -18.04 7.66 -12.35
N THR A 34 -17.42 6.82 -13.17
CA THR A 34 -18.10 5.82 -13.99
C THR A 34 -18.63 4.64 -13.19
N GLY A 35 -18.09 4.44 -11.99
CA GLY A 35 -18.41 3.26 -11.18
C GLY A 35 -17.71 1.99 -11.65
N ASP A 36 -16.75 2.11 -12.57
CA ASP A 36 -16.03 0.96 -13.09
C ASP A 36 -15.30 0.22 -11.98
N VAL A 37 -15.45 -1.10 -11.99
CA VAL A 37 -14.69 -1.99 -11.11
C VAL A 37 -13.46 -2.42 -11.88
N THR A 38 -12.32 -1.78 -11.57
CA THR A 38 -11.05 -2.08 -12.23
C THR A 38 -10.44 -3.35 -11.66
N PHE A 39 -9.24 -3.71 -12.13
CA PHE A 39 -8.47 -4.81 -11.54
C PHE A 39 -8.33 -4.65 -10.03
N VAL A 40 -8.11 -3.42 -9.54
CA VAL A 40 -8.00 -3.14 -8.11
C VAL A 40 -9.30 -3.51 -7.38
N GLY A 41 -10.47 -3.24 -7.98
CA GLY A 41 -11.75 -3.59 -7.39
C GLY A 41 -12.01 -5.08 -7.31
N ARG A 42 -11.32 -5.89 -8.08
CA ARG A 42 -11.41 -7.35 -7.97
C ARG A 42 -10.66 -7.87 -6.75
N VAL A 43 -9.61 -7.18 -6.34
CA VAL A 43 -8.81 -7.52 -5.16
C VAL A 43 -9.37 -6.82 -3.93
N TYR A 44 -9.67 -5.52 -4.06
CA TYR A 44 -10.22 -4.69 -3.00
C TYR A 44 -11.73 -4.60 -3.17
N LEU A 45 -12.45 -5.51 -2.54
CA LEU A 45 -13.91 -5.58 -2.67
C LEU A 45 -14.56 -4.26 -2.26
N GLY A 46 -15.42 -3.74 -3.11
CA GLY A 46 -16.10 -2.46 -2.91
C GLY A 46 -15.41 -1.26 -3.54
N TYR A 47 -14.17 -1.42 -4.04
CA TYR A 47 -13.49 -0.36 -4.76
C TYR A 47 -14.10 -0.20 -6.16
N SER A 48 -14.32 1.04 -6.56
CA SER A 48 -14.75 1.40 -7.90
C SER A 48 -14.33 2.83 -8.20
N ILE A 49 -14.44 3.25 -9.45
CA ILE A 49 -14.14 4.63 -9.84
C ILE A 49 -15.33 5.51 -9.47
N SER A 50 -15.40 5.84 -8.19
CA SER A 50 -16.46 6.65 -7.59
C SER A 50 -15.96 7.27 -6.29
N PRO A 51 -16.62 8.33 -5.78
CA PRO A 51 -16.21 8.89 -4.48
C PRO A 51 -16.27 7.88 -3.35
N LEU A 52 -17.32 7.07 -3.27
CA LEU A 52 -17.44 6.02 -2.26
C LEU A 52 -16.35 4.95 -2.47
N GLY A 53 -16.12 4.55 -3.72
CA GLY A 53 -15.08 3.57 -4.05
C GLY A 53 -13.68 4.05 -3.67
N SER A 54 -13.42 5.36 -3.78
CA SER A 54 -12.12 5.93 -3.36
C SER A 54 -11.90 5.77 -1.86
N LEU A 55 -12.94 5.93 -1.05
CA LEU A 55 -12.85 5.73 0.39
C LEU A 55 -12.63 4.26 0.75
N VAL A 56 -13.37 3.36 0.09
CA VAL A 56 -13.21 1.91 0.26
C VAL A 56 -11.78 1.50 -0.11
N GLY A 57 -11.27 1.99 -1.23
CA GLY A 57 -9.91 1.71 -1.67
C GLY A 57 -8.86 2.24 -0.71
N LEU A 58 -9.09 3.42 -0.13
CA LEU A 58 -8.19 3.99 0.87
C LEU A 58 -8.07 3.08 2.09
N VAL A 59 -9.20 2.58 2.60
CA VAL A 59 -9.19 1.66 3.76
C VAL A 59 -8.44 0.38 3.42
N TRP A 60 -8.74 -0.23 2.27
CA TRP A 60 -8.04 -1.44 1.83
C TRP A 60 -6.54 -1.21 1.68
N ALA A 61 -6.15 -0.08 1.07
CA ALA A 61 -4.75 0.25 0.84
C ALA A 61 -4.00 0.51 2.15
N LEU A 62 -4.64 1.15 3.13
CA LEU A 62 -4.04 1.36 4.45
C LEU A 62 -3.74 0.03 5.13
N VAL A 63 -4.70 -0.89 5.15
CA VAL A 63 -4.53 -2.22 5.76
C VAL A 63 -3.46 -3.02 5.01
N ASP A 64 -3.54 -3.05 3.69
CA ASP A 64 -2.61 -3.79 2.84
C ASP A 64 -1.19 -3.24 2.96
N GLY A 65 -1.05 -1.92 2.96
CA GLY A 65 0.24 -1.26 3.14
C GLY A 65 0.86 -1.53 4.50
N LEU A 66 0.05 -1.58 5.57
CA LEU A 66 0.53 -1.94 6.90
C LEU A 66 1.08 -3.36 6.92
N ILE A 67 0.32 -4.31 6.40
CA ILE A 67 0.71 -5.72 6.38
C ILE A 67 1.92 -5.92 5.48
N GLY A 68 1.85 -5.42 4.24
CA GLY A 68 2.93 -5.57 3.28
C GLY A 68 4.22 -4.87 3.71
N GLY A 69 4.09 -3.68 4.27
CA GLY A 69 5.23 -2.92 4.79
C GLY A 69 5.89 -3.60 5.98
N ALA A 70 5.09 -4.18 6.88
CA ALA A 70 5.62 -4.92 8.03
C ALA A 70 6.39 -6.16 7.58
N ILE A 71 5.85 -6.91 6.62
CA ILE A 71 6.51 -8.09 6.05
C ILE A 71 7.81 -7.68 5.35
N PHE A 72 7.76 -6.61 4.55
CA PHE A 72 8.94 -6.11 3.85
C PHE A 72 10.05 -5.73 4.82
N ALA A 73 9.71 -4.95 5.85
CA ALA A 73 10.70 -4.50 6.83
C ALA A 73 11.29 -5.67 7.62
N TRP A 74 10.45 -6.63 8.02
CA TRP A 74 10.90 -7.84 8.69
C TRP A 74 11.89 -8.63 7.82
N LEU A 75 11.53 -8.86 6.57
CA LEU A 75 12.37 -9.58 5.63
C LEU A 75 13.68 -8.85 5.38
N TYR A 76 13.61 -7.53 5.16
CA TYR A 76 14.79 -6.69 4.97
C TYR A 76 15.74 -6.82 6.16
N ASN A 77 15.23 -6.67 7.37
CA ASN A 77 16.05 -6.74 8.58
C ASN A 77 16.66 -8.11 8.76
N THR A 78 15.92 -9.18 8.46
CA THR A 78 16.44 -10.55 8.55
C THR A 78 17.57 -10.76 7.56
N LEU A 79 17.40 -10.34 6.30
CA LEU A 79 18.43 -10.49 5.29
C LEU A 79 19.65 -9.61 5.58
N ALA A 80 19.44 -8.39 6.04
CA ALA A 80 20.51 -7.47 6.39
C ALA A 80 21.38 -8.03 7.52
N ASP A 81 20.75 -8.59 8.55
CA ASP A 81 21.47 -9.22 9.67
C ASP A 81 22.28 -10.42 9.20
N ARG A 82 21.71 -11.26 8.34
CA ARG A 82 22.40 -12.44 7.80
C ARG A 82 23.58 -12.06 6.90
N LEU A 83 23.39 -11.06 6.05
CA LEU A 83 24.44 -10.60 5.15
C LEU A 83 25.58 -9.93 5.93
N ALA A 84 25.26 -9.16 6.96
CA ALA A 84 26.27 -8.57 7.84
C ALA A 84 27.07 -9.63 8.56
N ALA A 85 26.41 -10.65 9.12
CA ALA A 85 27.09 -11.78 9.77
C ALA A 85 27.98 -12.54 8.77
N GLY A 86 27.50 -12.76 7.55
CA GLY A 86 28.26 -13.41 6.49
C GLY A 86 29.49 -12.61 6.07
N SER A 87 29.42 -11.30 6.00
CA SER A 87 30.53 -10.44 5.63
C SER A 87 31.57 -10.32 6.73
N GLU A 88 31.19 -10.53 7.98
CA GLU A 88 32.15 -10.56 9.11
C GLU A 88 32.87 -11.88 9.22
N ALA A 89 32.30 -12.92 8.67
CA ALA A 89 32.95 -14.24 8.66
C ALA A 89 34.04 -14.30 7.61
#